data_cc569c9d3f05a14e58e758f8b9f23500
#
_entry.id   cc569c9d3f05a14e58e758f8b9f23500
#
_cell.length_a   1.000
_cell.length_b   1.000
_cell.length_c   1.000
_cell.angle_alpha   90.00
_cell.angle_beta   90.00
_cell.angle_gamma   90.00
#
_symmetry.space_group_name_H-M   'P 1'
#
loop_
_entity.id
_entity.type
_entity.pdbx_description
1 polymer ?
#
loop_
_entity_poly.entity_id
_entity_poly.type
_entity_poly.pdbx_seq_one_letter_code
_entity_poly.pdbx_strand_id
1 'polypeptide(L)'
;MNRDTLKQIMIDQKDIYLNNPLITRQYFLEANVNYCFVGIRRTGKSYMMYQQIKQLEADGIPLSQIIYVNFEDERLLEMTAEDLNLILEIGLELSGTDVKPYLFLDEIQNINGWEKFVRRIADMKYRINITGSNSKMLSNEIASTLGGRFVIMNVYPYSFSEYLIANNMTKNYLDVISTKDRADVQNQYNEYVTYGAFPELVEIKNKRTFLNSIYQTVYLGDIITRNKITNDFAIRLILKKIAESVTKPLSYNRLT
;
A
#
# COMPACT_ATOMS: atom_id res chain seq x y z
N MET A 1 8.88 17.72 16.88
CA MET A 1 7.72 18.07 16.02
C MET A 1 6.81 19.05 16.74
N ASN A 2 6.32 20.12 16.05
CA ASN A 2 5.33 21.04 16.64
C ASN A 2 3.93 20.40 16.57
N ARG A 3 3.18 20.47 17.69
CA ARG A 3 1.86 19.86 17.83
C ARG A 3 0.80 20.46 16.88
N ASP A 4 0.80 21.81 16.75
CA ASP A 4 -0.20 22.48 15.90
C ASP A 4 0.06 22.19 14.41
N THR A 5 1.33 22.14 14.01
CA THR A 5 1.73 21.72 12.66
C THR A 5 1.28 20.30 12.36
N LEU A 6 1.50 19.35 13.29
CA LEU A 6 1.05 17.97 13.12
C LEU A 6 -0.47 17.87 13.01
N LYS A 7 -1.21 18.62 13.86
CA LYS A 7 -2.67 18.67 13.79
C LYS A 7 -3.17 19.20 12.45
N GLN A 8 -2.53 20.26 11.92
CA GLN A 8 -2.86 20.80 10.61
C GLN A 8 -2.62 19.78 9.49
N ILE A 9 -1.47 19.07 9.51
CA ILE A 9 -1.16 18.02 8.55
C ILE A 9 -2.23 16.91 8.58
N MET A 10 -2.64 16.47 9.76
CA MET A 10 -3.68 15.45 9.91
C MET A 10 -5.03 15.91 9.33
N ILE A 11 -5.35 17.20 9.45
CA ILE A 11 -6.55 17.79 8.85
C ILE A 11 -6.43 17.84 7.32
N ASP A 12 -5.31 18.37 6.80
CA ASP A 12 -5.06 18.46 5.35
C ASP A 12 -5.10 17.10 4.67
N GLN A 13 -4.48 16.10 5.28
CA GLN A 13 -4.43 14.74 4.75
C GLN A 13 -5.79 14.04 4.77
N LYS A 14 -6.73 14.46 5.63
CA LYS A 14 -8.09 13.96 5.65
C LYS A 14 -8.80 14.22 4.32
N ASP A 15 -8.64 15.39 3.75
CA ASP A 15 -9.27 15.74 2.47
C ASP A 15 -8.78 14.85 1.31
N ILE A 16 -7.53 14.36 1.40
CA ILE A 16 -6.95 13.48 0.38
C ILE A 16 -7.72 12.17 0.30
N TYR A 17 -7.89 11.44 1.41
CA TYR A 17 -8.57 10.13 1.37
C TYR A 17 -10.08 10.23 1.18
N LEU A 18 -10.71 11.35 1.55
CA LEU A 18 -12.14 11.57 1.33
C LEU A 18 -12.47 11.80 -0.15
N ASN A 19 -11.63 12.54 -0.85
CA ASN A 19 -11.90 12.99 -2.21
C ASN A 19 -11.33 12.07 -3.31
N ASN A 20 -10.44 11.14 -2.96
CA ASN A 20 -9.85 10.24 -3.96
C ASN A 20 -10.88 9.22 -4.47
N PRO A 21 -11.00 9.06 -5.81
CA PRO A 21 -11.81 8.00 -6.39
C PRO A 21 -11.25 6.64 -5.98
N LEU A 22 -12.13 5.73 -5.57
CA LEU A 22 -11.74 4.43 -5.06
C LEU A 22 -12.30 3.32 -5.94
N ILE A 23 -11.43 2.48 -6.44
CA ILE A 23 -11.81 1.20 -7.02
C ILE A 23 -11.73 0.17 -5.90
N THR A 24 -12.89 -0.33 -5.49
CA THR A 24 -12.99 -1.30 -4.39
C THR A 24 -12.28 -2.59 -4.77
N ARG A 25 -11.31 -2.98 -3.95
CA ARG A 25 -10.56 -4.21 -4.12
C ARG A 25 -11.26 -5.37 -3.41
N GLN A 26 -11.06 -6.58 -3.94
CA GLN A 26 -11.67 -7.80 -3.41
C GLN A 26 -10.91 -8.34 -2.18
N TYR A 27 -10.70 -7.47 -1.19
CA TYR A 27 -10.14 -7.84 0.10
C TYR A 27 -11.21 -7.69 1.18
N PHE A 28 -11.36 -8.72 2.00
CA PHE A 28 -12.19 -8.64 3.19
C PHE A 28 -11.38 -8.11 4.36
N LEU A 29 -11.75 -6.94 4.88
CA LEU A 29 -11.08 -6.27 5.99
C LEU A 29 -12.03 -6.18 7.19
N GLU A 30 -11.61 -6.75 8.31
CA GLU A 30 -12.37 -6.71 9.55
C GLU A 30 -12.02 -5.45 10.35
N ALA A 31 -13.02 -4.75 10.87
CA ALA A 31 -12.85 -3.49 11.62
C ALA A 31 -12.04 -3.67 12.93
N ASN A 32 -12.02 -4.87 13.48
CA ASN A 32 -11.37 -5.18 14.77
C ASN A 32 -10.00 -5.84 14.63
N VAL A 33 -9.43 -5.89 13.42
CA VAL A 33 -8.11 -6.45 13.12
C VAL A 33 -7.14 -5.34 12.76
N ASN A 34 -5.90 -5.44 13.23
CA ASN A 34 -4.82 -4.56 12.80
C ASN A 34 -4.16 -5.15 11.56
N TYR A 35 -4.05 -4.36 10.49
CA TYR A 35 -3.42 -4.79 9.25
C TYR A 35 -2.09 -4.09 9.02
N CYS A 36 -1.15 -4.83 8.46
CA CYS A 36 0.08 -4.31 7.87
C CYS A 36 0.03 -4.56 6.36
N PHE A 37 -0.30 -3.54 5.58
CA PHE A 37 -0.34 -3.63 4.13
C PHE A 37 1.07 -3.49 3.56
N VAL A 38 1.56 -4.54 2.95
CA VAL A 38 2.90 -4.60 2.36
C VAL A 38 2.81 -4.83 0.85
N GLY A 39 3.77 -4.31 0.12
CA GLY A 39 3.81 -4.44 -1.34
C GLY A 39 4.77 -3.42 -1.95
N ILE A 40 5.10 -3.62 -3.20
CA ILE A 40 5.95 -2.68 -3.92
C ILE A 40 5.26 -1.31 -4.06
N ARG A 41 6.03 -0.28 -4.40
CA ARG A 41 5.48 1.05 -4.68
C ARG A 41 4.39 1.00 -5.75
N ARG A 42 3.37 1.85 -5.63
CA ARG A 42 2.27 2.03 -6.61
C ARG A 42 1.31 0.83 -6.77
N THR A 43 1.29 -0.12 -5.83
CA THR A 43 0.30 -1.22 -5.84
C THR A 43 -1.04 -0.86 -5.21
N GLY A 44 -1.16 0.34 -4.62
CA GLY A 44 -2.40 0.81 -4.00
C GLY A 44 -2.51 0.51 -2.50
N LYS A 45 -1.40 0.40 -1.75
CA LYS A 45 -1.41 0.19 -0.30
C LYS A 45 -2.21 1.25 0.45
N SER A 46 -1.97 2.53 0.17
CA SER A 46 -2.72 3.66 0.75
C SER A 46 -4.21 3.56 0.43
N TYR A 47 -4.56 3.14 -0.79
CA TYR A 47 -5.95 2.93 -1.21
C TYR A 47 -6.64 1.79 -0.48
N MET A 48 -5.90 0.78 0.02
CA MET A 48 -6.45 -0.23 0.93
C MET A 48 -6.87 0.39 2.28
N MET A 49 -6.08 1.34 2.78
CA MET A 49 -6.47 2.12 3.96
C MET A 49 -7.71 2.98 3.70
N TYR A 50 -7.78 3.66 2.55
CA TYR A 50 -8.95 4.46 2.18
C TYR A 50 -10.20 3.61 2.03
N GLN A 51 -10.09 2.41 1.47
CA GLN A 51 -11.21 1.46 1.40
C GLN A 51 -11.70 1.08 2.79
N GLN A 52 -10.79 0.79 3.72
CA GLN A 52 -11.17 0.46 5.10
C GLN A 52 -11.76 1.66 5.84
N ILE A 53 -11.23 2.86 5.64
CA ILE A 53 -11.82 4.09 6.20
C ILE A 53 -13.26 4.27 5.72
N LYS A 54 -13.51 4.15 4.42
CA LYS A 54 -14.87 4.25 3.86
C LYS A 54 -15.80 3.16 4.38
N GLN A 55 -15.29 1.96 4.63
CA GLN A 55 -16.06 0.89 5.24
C GLN A 55 -16.43 1.23 6.69
N LEU A 56 -15.47 1.70 7.49
CA LEU A 56 -15.75 2.14 8.88
C LEU A 56 -16.78 3.27 8.93
N GLU A 57 -16.70 4.22 8.00
CA GLU A 57 -17.69 5.31 7.89
C GLU A 57 -19.07 4.77 7.56
N ALA A 58 -19.17 3.82 6.61
CA ALA A 58 -20.43 3.15 6.26
C ALA A 58 -20.99 2.32 7.43
N ASP A 59 -20.14 1.79 8.28
CA ASP A 59 -20.50 1.07 9.51
C ASP A 59 -20.87 2.03 10.67
N GLY A 60 -20.87 3.36 10.43
CA GLY A 60 -21.31 4.38 11.37
C GLY A 60 -20.23 4.93 12.29
N ILE A 61 -18.94 4.64 12.04
CA ILE A 61 -17.83 5.22 12.79
C ILE A 61 -17.64 6.68 12.36
N PRO A 62 -17.73 7.66 13.28
CA PRO A 62 -17.53 9.07 12.96
C PRO A 62 -16.10 9.34 12.44
N LEU A 63 -15.97 10.19 11.43
CA LEU A 63 -14.66 10.60 10.88
C LEU A 63 -13.74 11.28 11.90
N SER A 64 -14.28 11.80 13.01
CA SER A 64 -13.48 12.32 14.12
C SER A 64 -12.72 11.24 14.88
N GLN A 65 -13.16 9.98 14.78
CA GLN A 65 -12.51 8.81 15.38
C GLN A 65 -11.52 8.14 14.43
N ILE A 66 -11.31 8.66 13.23
CA ILE A 66 -10.41 8.13 12.24
C ILE A 66 -9.24 9.10 12.04
N ILE A 67 -8.06 8.63 12.36
CA ILE A 67 -6.81 9.37 12.25
C ILE A 67 -5.96 8.75 11.16
N TYR A 68 -5.65 9.53 10.13
CA TYR A 68 -4.78 9.13 9.04
C TYR A 68 -3.54 10.03 9.01
N VAL A 69 -2.36 9.43 8.92
CA VAL A 69 -1.09 10.14 8.77
C VAL A 69 -0.24 9.42 7.72
N ASN A 70 0.12 10.16 6.66
CA ASN A 70 1.09 9.72 5.66
C ASN A 70 2.46 10.33 5.97
N PHE A 71 3.43 9.48 6.26
CA PHE A 71 4.80 9.88 6.61
C PHE A 71 5.70 10.14 5.38
N GLU A 72 5.14 10.19 4.16
CA GLU A 72 5.82 10.77 2.99
C GLU A 72 5.64 12.29 2.88
N ASP A 73 4.81 12.90 3.73
CA ASP A 73 4.64 14.36 3.80
C ASP A 73 5.95 15.01 4.22
N GLU A 74 6.45 15.94 3.43
CA GLU A 74 7.75 16.60 3.65
C GLU A 74 7.79 17.39 4.98
N ARG A 75 6.64 17.84 5.48
CA ARG A 75 6.52 18.54 6.77
C ARG A 75 6.80 17.63 7.97
N LEU A 76 6.78 16.30 7.75
CA LEU A 76 7.08 15.27 8.76
C LEU A 76 8.53 14.75 8.70
N LEU A 77 9.39 15.31 7.82
CA LEU A 77 10.73 14.80 7.57
C LEU A 77 11.61 14.76 8.84
N GLU A 78 11.44 15.72 9.74
CA GLU A 78 12.19 15.79 11.01
C GLU A 78 11.50 15.04 12.17
N MET A 79 10.37 14.39 11.91
CA MET A 79 9.62 13.65 12.94
C MET A 79 10.40 12.42 13.38
N THR A 80 10.43 12.20 14.69
CA THR A 80 11.11 11.07 15.33
C THR A 80 10.11 10.11 15.99
N ALA A 81 10.58 8.94 16.41
CA ALA A 81 9.73 8.00 17.15
C ALA A 81 9.18 8.58 18.48
N GLU A 82 9.87 9.54 19.08
CA GLU A 82 9.43 10.22 20.30
C GLU A 82 8.20 11.08 20.04
N ASP A 83 8.10 11.68 18.85
CA ASP A 83 6.98 12.52 18.44
C ASP A 83 5.71 11.71 18.10
N LEU A 84 5.82 10.40 17.82
CA LEU A 84 4.67 9.58 17.43
C LEU A 84 3.53 9.60 18.47
N ASN A 85 3.86 9.83 19.75
CA ASN A 85 2.84 9.93 20.79
C ASN A 85 1.91 11.15 20.62
N LEU A 86 2.38 12.22 19.97
CA LEU A 86 1.55 13.39 19.66
C LEU A 86 0.36 13.03 18.74
N ILE A 87 0.54 12.07 17.81
CA ILE A 87 -0.55 11.58 16.96
C ILE A 87 -1.68 11.00 17.82
N LEU A 88 -1.30 10.22 18.84
CA LEU A 88 -2.27 9.61 19.74
C LEU A 88 -2.99 10.68 20.60
N GLU A 89 -2.27 11.65 21.12
CA GLU A 89 -2.82 12.74 21.91
C GLU A 89 -3.80 13.60 21.11
N ILE A 90 -3.41 13.98 19.88
CA ILE A 90 -4.30 14.73 18.97
C ILE A 90 -5.50 13.87 18.58
N GLY A 91 -5.29 12.59 18.30
CA GLY A 91 -6.37 11.66 17.98
C GLY A 91 -7.41 11.54 19.08
N LEU A 92 -6.97 11.42 20.34
CA LEU A 92 -7.87 11.37 21.50
C LEU A 92 -8.62 12.69 21.70
N GLU A 93 -7.96 13.82 21.47
CA GLU A 93 -8.64 15.13 21.51
C GLU A 93 -9.75 15.24 20.45
N LEU A 94 -9.47 14.80 19.23
CA LEU A 94 -10.42 14.87 18.10
C LEU A 94 -11.58 13.89 18.24
N SER A 95 -11.33 12.69 18.78
CA SER A 95 -12.34 11.63 18.94
C SER A 95 -13.17 11.74 20.21
N GLY A 96 -12.72 12.53 21.17
CA GLY A 96 -13.19 12.51 22.55
C GLY A 96 -12.34 11.57 23.41
N THR A 97 -11.99 12.00 24.63
CA THR A 97 -11.00 11.33 25.49
C THR A 97 -11.35 9.88 25.86
N ASP A 98 -12.63 9.53 25.83
CA ASP A 98 -13.13 8.20 26.22
C ASP A 98 -13.19 7.20 25.04
N VAL A 99 -12.92 7.66 23.81
CA VAL A 99 -12.99 6.85 22.62
C VAL A 99 -11.61 6.67 21.99
N LYS A 100 -11.19 5.42 21.82
CA LYS A 100 -9.94 5.10 21.12
C LYS A 100 -10.11 5.28 19.62
N PRO A 101 -9.34 6.18 18.97
CA PRO A 101 -9.41 6.37 17.54
C PRO A 101 -8.83 5.17 16.78
N TYR A 102 -9.31 5.00 15.54
CA TYR A 102 -8.70 4.15 14.54
C TYR A 102 -7.51 4.88 13.93
N LEU A 103 -6.35 4.25 13.91
CA LEU A 103 -5.11 4.84 13.41
C LEU A 103 -4.71 4.21 12.09
N PHE A 104 -4.47 5.04 11.08
CA PHE A 104 -3.99 4.67 9.76
C PHE A 104 -2.65 5.39 9.53
N LEU A 105 -1.56 4.64 9.60
CA LEU A 105 -0.19 5.14 9.57
C LEU A 105 0.47 4.70 8.26
N ASP A 106 0.40 5.56 7.26
CA ASP A 106 0.87 5.27 5.89
C ASP A 106 2.36 5.56 5.74
N GLU A 107 3.10 4.62 5.12
CA GLU A 107 4.56 4.64 4.91
C GLU A 107 5.34 4.88 6.24
N ILE A 108 4.89 4.21 7.33
CA ILE A 108 5.40 4.40 8.71
C ILE A 108 6.92 4.11 8.82
N GLN A 109 7.50 3.30 7.91
CA GLN A 109 8.93 3.00 7.93
C GLN A 109 9.85 4.21 7.68
N ASN A 110 9.27 5.35 7.32
CA ASN A 110 10.02 6.61 7.22
C ASN A 110 10.42 7.15 8.61
N ILE A 111 9.80 6.68 9.68
CA ILE A 111 10.16 7.01 11.06
C ILE A 111 11.02 5.89 11.66
N ASN A 112 12.27 6.15 11.96
CA ASN A 112 13.14 5.15 12.60
C ASN A 112 12.64 4.79 14.00
N GLY A 113 12.52 3.49 14.31
CA GLY A 113 12.10 3.00 15.62
C GLY A 113 10.58 3.02 15.86
N TRP A 114 9.78 3.21 14.82
CA TRP A 114 8.32 3.21 14.85
C TRP A 114 7.72 1.92 15.44
N GLU A 115 8.41 0.80 15.33
CA GLU A 115 7.91 -0.52 15.69
C GLU A 115 7.54 -0.59 17.18
N LYS A 116 8.33 0.04 18.04
CA LYS A 116 8.09 0.08 19.49
C LYS A 116 6.80 0.82 19.83
N PHE A 117 6.56 1.94 19.15
CA PHE A 117 5.33 2.71 19.30
C PHE A 117 4.11 1.88 18.89
N VAL A 118 4.13 1.34 17.68
CA VAL A 118 3.02 0.57 17.10
C VAL A 118 2.69 -0.66 17.95
N ARG A 119 3.70 -1.39 18.45
CA ARG A 119 3.49 -2.50 19.37
C ARG A 119 2.82 -2.07 20.67
N ARG A 120 3.33 -0.99 21.28
CA ARG A 120 2.78 -0.46 22.54
C ARG A 120 1.30 -0.10 22.41
N ILE A 121 0.93 0.64 21.37
CA ILE A 121 -0.47 1.06 21.19
C ILE A 121 -1.38 -0.10 20.77
N ALA A 122 -0.87 -1.11 20.06
CA ALA A 122 -1.61 -2.33 19.79
C ALA A 122 -1.90 -3.14 21.09
N ASP A 123 -0.92 -3.20 22.01
CA ASP A 123 -1.10 -3.81 23.34
C ASP A 123 -2.14 -3.05 24.17
N MET A 124 -2.21 -1.72 24.01
CA MET A 124 -3.25 -0.87 24.60
C MET A 124 -4.61 -1.02 23.90
N LYS A 125 -4.75 -1.94 22.93
CA LYS A 125 -6.00 -2.22 22.19
C LYS A 125 -6.51 -1.06 21.33
N TYR A 126 -5.62 -0.25 20.79
CA TYR A 126 -5.95 0.63 19.67
C TYR A 126 -6.08 -0.18 18.38
N ARG A 127 -6.89 0.30 17.45
CA ARG A 127 -6.98 -0.24 16.09
C ARG A 127 -6.02 0.54 15.19
N ILE A 128 -5.08 -0.21 14.61
CA ILE A 128 -3.97 0.39 13.88
C ILE A 128 -3.79 -0.34 12.56
N ASN A 129 -3.79 0.41 11.48
CA ASN A 129 -3.43 -0.07 10.17
C ASN A 129 -2.17 0.65 9.70
N ILE A 130 -1.22 -0.10 9.19
CA ILE A 130 0.06 0.46 8.75
C ILE A 130 0.35 0.02 7.33
N THR A 131 1.07 0.87 6.59
CA THR A 131 1.64 0.47 5.30
C THR A 131 3.15 0.61 5.30
N GLY A 132 3.78 -0.07 4.37
CA GLY A 132 5.17 0.14 4.03
C GLY A 132 5.58 -0.51 2.71
N SER A 133 6.48 0.16 2.00
CA SER A 133 6.90 -0.22 0.64
C SER A 133 8.32 -0.77 0.57
N ASN A 134 9.06 -0.77 1.68
CA ASN A 134 10.46 -1.18 1.65
C ASN A 134 10.66 -2.69 1.92
N SER A 135 11.84 -3.19 1.56
CA SER A 135 12.20 -4.60 1.75
C SER A 135 12.14 -5.06 3.22
N LYS A 136 12.35 -4.13 4.17
CA LYS A 136 12.22 -4.43 5.61
C LYS A 136 10.77 -4.78 5.96
N MET A 137 9.78 -4.07 5.38
CA MET A 137 8.36 -4.36 5.59
C MET A 137 7.90 -5.66 4.90
N LEU A 138 8.62 -6.11 3.87
CA LEU A 138 8.36 -7.37 3.16
C LEU A 138 9.04 -8.58 3.80
N SER A 139 9.91 -8.37 4.78
CA SER A 139 10.66 -9.45 5.42
C SER A 139 9.86 -10.15 6.52
N ASN A 140 10.14 -11.43 6.74
CA ASN A 140 9.62 -12.18 7.88
C ASN A 140 10.02 -11.56 9.23
N GLU A 141 11.01 -10.67 9.25
CA GLU A 141 11.42 -9.90 10.42
C GLU A 141 10.31 -8.98 10.92
N ILE A 142 9.50 -8.40 10.05
CA ILE A 142 8.34 -7.58 10.44
C ILE A 142 7.29 -8.40 11.17
N ALA A 143 6.98 -9.61 10.70
CA ALA A 143 6.04 -10.48 11.38
C ALA A 143 6.51 -10.77 12.82
N SER A 144 7.81 -11.03 12.99
CA SER A 144 8.44 -11.23 14.31
C SER A 144 8.43 -9.93 15.14
N THR A 145 8.81 -8.81 14.54
CA THR A 145 8.88 -7.51 15.20
C THR A 145 7.51 -7.04 15.69
N LEU A 146 6.45 -7.23 14.92
CA LEU A 146 5.08 -6.87 15.28
C LEU A 146 4.43 -7.90 16.23
N GLY A 147 5.08 -9.06 16.45
CA GLY A 147 4.73 -10.02 17.48
C GLY A 147 3.32 -10.59 17.38
N GLY A 148 2.82 -10.85 16.15
CA GLY A 148 1.49 -11.44 15.92
C GLY A 148 0.30 -10.51 16.20
N ARG A 149 0.53 -9.21 16.41
CA ARG A 149 -0.52 -8.21 16.65
C ARG A 149 -1.16 -7.69 15.38
N PHE A 150 -0.58 -8.01 14.23
CA PHE A 150 -0.99 -7.55 12.91
C PHE A 150 -1.15 -8.73 11.96
N VAL A 151 -2.15 -8.64 11.12
CA VAL A 151 -2.29 -9.49 9.94
C VAL A 151 -1.53 -8.83 8.80
N ILE A 152 -0.53 -9.52 8.26
CA ILE A 152 0.23 -9.03 7.11
C ILE A 152 -0.56 -9.31 5.85
N MET A 153 -0.85 -8.26 5.10
CA MET A 153 -1.61 -8.33 3.87
C MET A 153 -0.75 -7.85 2.68
N ASN A 154 -0.45 -8.79 1.78
CA ASN A 154 0.28 -8.45 0.57
C ASN A 154 -0.64 -7.75 -0.43
N VAL A 155 -0.27 -6.54 -0.82
CA VAL A 155 -1.00 -5.75 -1.82
C VAL A 155 -0.28 -5.85 -3.16
N TYR A 156 -0.90 -6.57 -4.09
CA TYR A 156 -0.42 -6.75 -5.46
C TYR A 156 -1.04 -5.70 -6.40
N PRO A 157 -0.51 -5.51 -7.61
CA PRO A 157 -1.25 -4.87 -8.68
C PRO A 157 -2.64 -5.49 -8.87
N TYR A 158 -3.53 -4.89 -9.63
CA TYR A 158 -4.89 -5.41 -9.83
C TYR A 158 -4.87 -6.85 -10.34
N SER A 159 -5.75 -7.68 -9.81
CA SER A 159 -6.15 -8.93 -10.46
C SER A 159 -6.86 -8.61 -11.79
N PHE A 160 -7.02 -9.59 -12.67
CA PHE A 160 -7.72 -9.35 -13.94
C PHE A 160 -9.17 -8.89 -13.73
N SER A 161 -9.86 -9.42 -12.72
CA SER A 161 -11.20 -8.96 -12.36
C SER A 161 -11.22 -7.50 -11.88
N GLU A 162 -10.30 -7.10 -11.02
CA GLU A 162 -10.15 -5.71 -10.58
C GLU A 162 -9.77 -4.78 -11.74
N TYR A 163 -8.90 -5.24 -12.65
CA TYR A 163 -8.52 -4.52 -13.84
C TYR A 163 -9.70 -4.27 -14.78
N LEU A 164 -10.58 -5.24 -14.97
CA LEU A 164 -11.81 -5.08 -15.75
C LEU A 164 -12.75 -4.05 -15.12
N ILE A 165 -12.95 -4.10 -13.79
CA ILE A 165 -13.74 -3.12 -13.05
C ILE A 165 -13.14 -1.71 -13.22
N ALA A 166 -11.83 -1.59 -13.09
CA ALA A 166 -11.10 -0.34 -13.24
C ALA A 166 -11.24 0.28 -14.65
N ASN A 167 -11.41 -0.55 -15.67
CA ASN A 167 -11.69 -0.14 -17.05
C ASN A 167 -13.19 -0.02 -17.35
N ASN A 168 -14.04 0.11 -16.33
CA ASN A 168 -15.50 0.26 -16.46
C ASN A 168 -16.19 -0.92 -17.17
N MET A 169 -15.61 -2.10 -17.15
CA MET A 169 -16.26 -3.31 -17.61
C MET A 169 -17.09 -3.91 -16.48
N THR A 170 -18.35 -3.49 -16.41
CA THR A 170 -19.27 -3.83 -15.33
C THR A 170 -19.86 -5.24 -15.43
N LYS A 171 -19.72 -5.89 -16.59
CA LYS A 171 -20.18 -7.27 -16.76
C LYS A 171 -19.19 -8.22 -16.11
N ASN A 172 -19.68 -9.11 -15.26
CA ASN A 172 -18.89 -10.24 -14.80
C ASN A 172 -18.39 -11.03 -16.04
N TYR A 173 -17.09 -11.21 -16.15
CA TYR A 173 -16.51 -11.97 -17.30
C TYR A 173 -17.04 -13.40 -17.40
N LEU A 174 -17.65 -13.94 -16.33
CA LEU A 174 -18.33 -15.22 -16.32
C LEU A 174 -19.69 -15.18 -17.03
N ASP A 175 -20.30 -13.99 -17.18
CA ASP A 175 -21.60 -13.77 -17.81
C ASP A 175 -21.46 -13.28 -19.26
N VAL A 176 -20.28 -13.42 -19.86
CA VAL A 176 -19.96 -12.99 -21.23
C VAL A 176 -20.61 -13.92 -22.25
N ILE A 177 -21.75 -13.50 -22.78
CA ILE A 177 -22.59 -14.32 -23.66
C ILE A 177 -22.35 -14.01 -25.15
N SER A 178 -22.20 -12.73 -25.50
CA SER A 178 -22.07 -12.31 -26.90
C SER A 178 -20.64 -12.47 -27.46
N THR A 179 -20.53 -12.67 -28.77
CA THR A 179 -19.22 -12.69 -29.47
C THR A 179 -18.46 -11.39 -29.31
N LYS A 180 -19.18 -10.25 -29.27
CA LYS A 180 -18.59 -8.93 -29.06
C LYS A 180 -17.98 -8.82 -27.64
N ASP A 181 -18.76 -9.20 -26.62
CA ASP A 181 -18.28 -9.14 -25.24
C ASP A 181 -17.03 -10.03 -25.05
N ARG A 182 -16.98 -11.20 -25.71
CA ARG A 182 -15.79 -12.07 -25.69
C ARG A 182 -14.57 -11.41 -26.32
N ALA A 183 -14.74 -10.75 -27.47
CA ALA A 183 -13.67 -10.04 -28.14
C ALA A 183 -13.16 -8.89 -27.28
N ASP A 184 -14.04 -8.13 -26.61
CA ASP A 184 -13.68 -7.04 -25.74
C ASP A 184 -12.90 -7.53 -24.52
N VAL A 185 -13.35 -8.60 -23.85
CA VAL A 185 -12.63 -9.21 -22.73
C VAL A 185 -11.26 -9.76 -23.19
N GLN A 186 -11.18 -10.38 -24.38
CA GLN A 186 -9.91 -10.88 -24.90
C GLN A 186 -8.91 -9.74 -25.19
N ASN A 187 -9.39 -8.61 -25.70
CA ASN A 187 -8.55 -7.42 -25.91
C ASN A 187 -8.03 -6.88 -24.56
N GLN A 188 -8.88 -6.78 -23.55
CA GLN A 188 -8.47 -6.38 -22.20
C GLN A 188 -7.46 -7.36 -21.58
N TYR A 189 -7.67 -8.65 -21.80
CA TYR A 189 -6.73 -9.67 -21.34
C TYR A 189 -5.34 -9.54 -22.00
N ASN A 190 -5.30 -9.30 -23.29
CA ASN A 190 -4.05 -9.08 -24.03
C ASN A 190 -3.31 -7.82 -23.52
N GLU A 191 -4.03 -6.74 -23.24
CA GLU A 191 -3.48 -5.54 -22.61
C GLU A 191 -2.94 -5.83 -21.19
N TYR A 192 -3.74 -6.50 -20.37
CA TYR A 192 -3.37 -6.91 -19.01
C TYR A 192 -2.08 -7.74 -18.99
N VAL A 193 -1.96 -8.74 -19.86
CA VAL A 193 -0.76 -9.59 -19.96
C VAL A 193 0.44 -8.81 -20.48
N THR A 194 0.22 -7.86 -21.39
CA THR A 194 1.31 -7.09 -22.04
C THR A 194 1.91 -6.03 -21.12
N TYR A 195 1.05 -5.32 -20.39
CA TYR A 195 1.48 -4.15 -19.59
C TYR A 195 1.37 -4.37 -18.08
N GLY A 196 0.78 -5.47 -17.63
CA GLY A 196 0.46 -5.66 -16.22
C GLY A 196 -0.72 -4.79 -15.79
N ALA A 197 -0.90 -4.66 -14.47
CA ALA A 197 -2.08 -4.03 -13.91
C ALA A 197 -1.77 -3.15 -12.68
N PHE A 198 -0.71 -2.36 -12.74
CA PHE A 198 -0.57 -1.29 -11.77
C PHE A 198 -1.79 -0.37 -11.85
N PRO A 199 -2.39 0.04 -10.72
CA PRO A 199 -3.61 0.85 -10.72
C PRO A 199 -3.55 2.08 -11.64
N GLU A 200 -2.45 2.80 -11.65
CA GLU A 200 -2.26 4.00 -12.46
C GLU A 200 -2.25 3.74 -13.97
N LEU A 201 -1.99 2.50 -14.41
CA LEU A 201 -1.98 2.17 -15.85
C LEU A 201 -3.36 2.27 -16.53
N VAL A 202 -4.42 2.29 -15.74
CA VAL A 202 -5.79 2.45 -16.26
C VAL A 202 -5.97 3.81 -16.92
N GLU A 203 -5.36 4.85 -16.36
CA GLU A 203 -5.50 6.24 -16.84
C GLU A 203 -4.37 6.67 -17.80
N ILE A 204 -3.24 5.92 -17.82
CA ILE A 204 -2.04 6.31 -18.55
C ILE A 204 -2.07 5.78 -19.98
N LYS A 205 -1.98 6.72 -20.96
CA LYS A 205 -1.91 6.37 -22.39
C LYS A 205 -0.57 5.74 -22.78
N ASN A 206 0.54 6.28 -22.30
CA ASN A 206 1.88 5.74 -22.60
C ASN A 206 2.35 4.78 -21.51
N LYS A 207 1.73 3.60 -21.47
CA LYS A 207 1.97 2.55 -20.45
C LYS A 207 3.44 2.12 -20.40
N ARG A 208 4.11 2.01 -21.56
CA ARG A 208 5.52 1.56 -21.63
C ARG A 208 6.46 2.55 -20.96
N THR A 209 6.31 3.85 -21.19
CA THR A 209 7.13 4.89 -20.55
C THR A 209 6.91 4.90 -19.04
N PHE A 210 5.67 4.75 -18.60
CA PHE A 210 5.34 4.66 -17.17
C PHE A 210 5.98 3.42 -16.51
N LEU A 211 5.87 2.24 -17.12
CA LEU A 211 6.49 1.02 -16.61
C LEU A 211 8.02 1.12 -16.54
N ASN A 212 8.64 1.78 -17.55
CA ASN A 212 10.07 2.05 -17.50
C ASN A 212 10.44 2.96 -16.33
N SER A 213 9.63 3.97 -16.01
CA SER A 213 9.88 4.84 -14.85
C SER A 213 9.77 4.07 -13.53
N ILE A 214 8.77 3.21 -13.37
CA ILE A 214 8.65 2.33 -12.19
C ILE A 214 9.86 1.41 -12.10
N TYR A 215 10.23 0.76 -13.20
CA TYR A 215 11.39 -0.12 -13.24
C TYR A 215 12.66 0.61 -12.79
N GLN A 216 12.92 1.81 -13.32
CA GLN A 216 14.08 2.61 -12.93
C GLN A 216 14.02 2.99 -11.43
N THR A 217 12.88 3.39 -10.91
CA THR A 217 12.71 3.75 -9.50
C THR A 217 12.98 2.55 -8.59
N VAL A 218 12.39 1.40 -8.88
CA VAL A 218 12.57 0.17 -8.09
C VAL A 218 13.99 -0.36 -8.26
N TYR A 219 14.49 -0.44 -9.50
CA TYR A 219 15.80 -0.98 -9.81
C TYR A 219 16.93 -0.13 -9.23
N LEU A 220 16.95 1.16 -9.56
CA LEU A 220 18.01 2.06 -9.10
C LEU A 220 17.85 2.46 -7.64
N GLY A 221 16.65 2.80 -7.21
CA GLY A 221 16.39 3.27 -5.85
C GLY A 221 16.35 2.13 -4.83
N ASP A 222 15.44 1.20 -5.00
CA ASP A 222 15.16 0.20 -3.97
C ASP A 222 16.13 -0.99 -4.00
N ILE A 223 16.72 -1.34 -5.15
CA ILE A 223 17.67 -2.44 -5.26
C ILE A 223 19.11 -1.94 -5.18
N ILE A 224 19.54 -1.14 -6.14
CA ILE A 224 20.96 -0.75 -6.27
C ILE A 224 21.39 0.19 -5.14
N THR A 225 20.76 1.34 -5.03
CA THR A 225 21.20 2.39 -4.08
C THR A 225 21.04 1.95 -2.63
N ARG A 226 19.89 1.38 -2.28
CA ARG A 226 19.62 0.95 -0.91
C ARG A 226 20.55 -0.16 -0.42
N ASN A 227 20.88 -1.12 -1.28
CA ASN A 227 21.77 -2.23 -0.94
C ASN A 227 23.24 -1.97 -1.26
N LYS A 228 23.59 -0.76 -1.72
CA LYS A 228 24.94 -0.35 -2.09
C LYS A 228 25.61 -1.33 -3.07
N ILE A 229 24.85 -1.82 -4.05
CA ILE A 229 25.33 -2.78 -5.03
C ILE A 229 26.21 -2.07 -6.05
N THR A 230 27.41 -2.57 -6.24
CA THR A 230 28.40 -2.01 -7.19
C THR A 230 28.36 -2.69 -8.57
N ASN A 231 27.90 -3.94 -8.64
CA ASN A 231 27.82 -4.68 -9.90
C ASN A 231 26.41 -4.60 -10.51
N ASP A 232 26.14 -3.49 -11.21
CA ASP A 232 24.87 -3.24 -11.93
C ASP A 232 24.60 -4.29 -13.02
N PHE A 233 25.63 -4.71 -13.75
CA PHE A 233 25.48 -5.69 -14.81
C PHE A 233 24.96 -7.05 -14.31
N ALA A 234 25.49 -7.54 -13.19
CA ALA A 234 25.06 -8.80 -12.61
C ALA A 234 23.57 -8.75 -12.21
N ILE A 235 23.12 -7.64 -11.63
CA ILE A 235 21.70 -7.47 -11.24
C ILE A 235 20.79 -7.45 -12.48
N ARG A 236 21.18 -6.74 -13.54
CA ARG A 236 20.40 -6.74 -14.80
C ARG A 236 20.29 -8.14 -15.40
N LEU A 237 21.37 -8.91 -15.36
CA LEU A 237 21.36 -10.29 -15.86
C LEU A 237 20.46 -11.18 -15.02
N ILE A 238 20.48 -11.04 -13.69
CA ILE A 238 19.60 -11.78 -12.78
C ILE A 238 18.13 -11.43 -13.06
N LEU A 239 17.79 -10.15 -13.16
CA LEU A 239 16.43 -9.71 -13.47
C LEU A 239 15.94 -10.26 -14.81
N LYS A 240 16.82 -10.24 -15.84
CA LYS A 240 16.49 -10.84 -17.13
C LYS A 240 16.23 -12.34 -17.00
N LYS A 241 17.08 -13.09 -16.32
CA LYS A 241 16.90 -14.53 -16.10
C LYS A 241 15.61 -14.82 -15.32
N ILE A 242 15.27 -14.01 -14.29
CA ILE A 242 14.01 -14.15 -13.55
C ILE A 242 12.82 -13.93 -14.49
N ALA A 243 12.84 -12.88 -15.31
CA ALA A 243 11.77 -12.59 -16.25
C ALA A 243 11.58 -13.70 -17.31
N GLU A 244 12.68 -14.29 -17.80
CA GLU A 244 12.64 -15.42 -18.74
C GLU A 244 12.19 -16.74 -18.09
N SER A 245 12.19 -16.81 -16.76
CA SER A 245 11.88 -18.02 -15.99
C SER A 245 10.47 -18.00 -15.38
N VAL A 246 9.62 -17.07 -15.78
CA VAL A 246 8.23 -17.03 -15.35
C VAL A 246 7.58 -18.39 -15.60
N THR A 247 6.93 -18.97 -14.59
CA THR A 247 6.35 -20.33 -14.58
C THR A 247 7.33 -21.51 -14.48
N LYS A 248 8.64 -21.28 -14.36
CA LYS A 248 9.63 -22.35 -14.19
C LYS A 248 10.30 -22.29 -12.82
N PRO A 249 10.63 -23.43 -12.20
CA PRO A 249 11.41 -23.43 -10.96
C PRO A 249 12.79 -22.77 -11.17
N LEU A 250 13.14 -21.85 -10.32
CA LEU A 250 14.41 -21.12 -10.32
C LEU A 250 15.20 -21.52 -9.08
N SER A 251 16.46 -21.93 -9.24
CA SER A 251 17.37 -22.17 -8.11
C SER A 251 18.50 -21.16 -8.12
N TYR A 252 19.07 -20.90 -6.94
CA TYR A 252 20.22 -19.99 -6.81
C TYR A 252 21.38 -20.40 -7.75
N ASN A 253 21.66 -21.71 -7.88
CA ASN A 253 22.72 -22.23 -8.74
C ASN A 253 22.47 -22.00 -10.25
N ARG A 254 21.27 -21.64 -10.66
CA ARG A 254 20.95 -21.28 -12.06
C ARG A 254 21.04 -19.77 -12.31
N LEU A 255 21.13 -18.97 -11.25
CA LEU A 255 21.27 -17.53 -11.33
C LEU A 255 22.74 -17.08 -11.33
N THR A 256 23.62 -17.89 -10.79
CA THR A 256 25.09 -17.73 -10.86
C THR A 256 25.64 -18.36 -12.12
#